data_48fc2b2d8f9309cfe4a0921d17f1088d
#
_entry.id   48fc2b2d8f9309cfe4a0921d17f1088d
#
_cell.length_a   1.000
_cell.length_b   1.000
_cell.length_c   1.000
_cell.angle_alpha   90.00
_cell.angle_beta   90.00
_cell.angle_gamma   90.00
#
_symmetry.space_group_name_H-M   'P 1'
#
loop_
_entity.id
_entity.type
_entity.pdbx_description
1 polymer ?
#
loop_
_entity_poly.entity_id
_entity_poly.type
_entity_poly.pdbx_seq_one_letter_code
_entity_poly.pdbx_strand_id
1 'polypeptide(L)'
;MAAGLEKACHRCISKIASNACFIFGLLAFLALPLSMTFTGMKFLDDCPLQPLIPLYLLVGGVVGSLKVTLLLYDSTRMRQLLSKSVVIDDDDDDEYPWRQNAHKYYIHLMLSLFLFIWFILGNYWVFSVYLPNFIPPFHQPQDYCDKTLYIFAVGVLIISHTVLFLLISCSFCIYCFSRQRYAAEDD
;
A
#
# COMPACT_ATOMS: atom_id res chain seq x y z
N MET A 1 25.30 -3.51 -19.00
CA MET A 1 23.87 -3.50 -19.39
C MET A 1 22.89 -3.35 -18.21
N ALA A 2 23.00 -4.12 -17.13
CA ALA A 2 22.14 -4.00 -15.96
C ALA A 2 22.06 -2.59 -15.36
N ALA A 3 23.19 -1.88 -15.24
CA ALA A 3 23.26 -0.50 -14.72
C ALA A 3 22.51 0.54 -15.58
N GLY A 4 22.36 0.31 -16.88
CA GLY A 4 21.60 1.20 -17.78
C GLY A 4 20.09 1.05 -17.61
N LEU A 5 19.62 -0.18 -17.41
CA LEU A 5 18.22 -0.48 -17.17
C LEU A 5 17.78 0.04 -15.81
N GLU A 6 18.59 -0.16 -14.77
CA GLU A 6 18.36 0.35 -13.44
C GLU A 6 18.23 1.88 -13.43
N LYS A 7 19.13 2.59 -14.14
CA LYS A 7 19.04 4.05 -14.30
C LYS A 7 17.80 4.50 -15.09
N ALA A 8 17.40 3.76 -16.12
CA ALA A 8 16.20 4.08 -16.92
C ALA A 8 14.93 3.83 -16.09
N CYS A 9 14.86 2.71 -15.37
CA CYS A 9 13.76 2.39 -14.47
C CYS A 9 13.64 3.42 -13.34
N HIS A 10 14.75 3.79 -12.72
CA HIS A 10 14.79 4.82 -11.67
C HIS A 10 14.33 6.19 -12.18
N ARG A 11 14.72 6.61 -13.40
CA ARG A 11 14.22 7.86 -14.01
C ARG A 11 12.73 7.80 -14.32
N CYS A 12 12.20 6.67 -14.78
CA CYS A 12 10.78 6.50 -15.04
C CYS A 12 9.98 6.57 -13.74
N ILE A 13 10.39 5.85 -12.70
CA ILE A 13 9.78 5.86 -11.38
C ILE A 13 9.84 7.27 -10.76
N SER A 14 10.98 7.95 -10.87
CA SER A 14 11.15 9.33 -10.39
C SER A 14 10.21 10.32 -11.08
N LYS A 15 10.06 10.23 -12.40
CA LYS A 15 9.10 11.06 -13.15
C LYS A 15 7.65 10.79 -12.77
N ILE A 16 7.28 9.53 -12.53
CA ILE A 16 5.93 9.16 -12.10
C ILE A 16 5.69 9.66 -10.67
N ALA A 17 6.63 9.42 -9.76
CA ALA A 17 6.52 9.83 -8.37
C ALA A 17 6.48 11.36 -8.17
N SER A 18 7.09 12.12 -9.07
CA SER A 18 7.07 13.59 -9.05
C SER A 18 5.83 14.20 -9.71
N ASN A 19 4.99 13.39 -10.37
CA ASN A 19 3.81 13.91 -11.06
C ASN A 19 2.76 14.36 -10.04
N ALA A 20 2.19 15.55 -10.23
CA ALA A 20 1.11 16.07 -9.38
C ALA A 20 -0.10 15.11 -9.34
N CYS A 21 -0.44 14.48 -10.45
CA CYS A 21 -1.52 13.50 -10.52
C CYS A 21 -1.28 12.29 -9.61
N PHE A 22 -0.03 11.82 -9.49
CA PHE A 22 0.35 10.74 -8.60
C PHE A 22 0.18 11.13 -7.11
N ILE A 23 0.55 12.36 -6.75
CA ILE A 23 0.37 12.89 -5.39
C ILE A 23 -1.11 12.99 -5.04
N PHE A 24 -1.95 13.50 -5.96
CA PHE A 24 -3.40 13.51 -5.77
C PHE A 24 -3.99 12.10 -5.64
N GLY A 25 -3.51 11.15 -6.43
CA GLY A 25 -3.89 9.74 -6.32
C GLY A 25 -3.54 9.15 -4.96
N LEU A 26 -2.34 9.43 -4.43
CA LEU A 26 -1.94 9.00 -3.10
C LEU A 26 -2.77 9.64 -1.98
N LEU A 27 -3.12 10.93 -2.11
CA LEU A 27 -4.01 11.60 -1.16
C LEU A 27 -5.41 10.98 -1.15
N ALA A 28 -5.96 10.67 -2.32
CA ALA A 28 -7.24 9.96 -2.43
C ALA A 28 -7.13 8.54 -1.85
N PHE A 29 -6.01 7.85 -2.10
CA PHE A 29 -5.76 6.51 -1.57
C PHE A 29 -5.58 6.50 -0.03
N LEU A 30 -5.17 7.61 0.59
CA LEU A 30 -5.05 7.73 2.04
C LEU A 30 -6.43 7.66 2.74
N ALA A 31 -7.51 8.01 2.05
CA ALA A 31 -8.86 7.94 2.61
C ALA A 31 -9.26 6.50 3.01
N LEU A 32 -8.79 5.50 2.28
CA LEU A 32 -9.09 4.09 2.55
C LEU A 32 -8.51 3.61 3.90
N PRO A 33 -7.21 3.73 4.21
CA PRO A 33 -6.69 3.30 5.50
C PRO A 33 -7.20 4.16 6.67
N LEU A 34 -7.52 5.43 6.45
CA LEU A 34 -8.15 6.26 7.48
C LEU A 34 -9.58 5.77 7.79
N SER A 35 -10.37 5.41 6.77
CA SER A 35 -11.71 4.82 6.98
C SER A 35 -11.64 3.46 7.66
N MET A 36 -10.62 2.64 7.37
CA MET A 36 -10.36 1.37 8.07
C MET A 36 -10.09 1.61 9.56
N THR A 37 -9.22 2.56 9.89
CA THR A 37 -8.91 2.92 11.28
C THR A 37 -10.16 3.38 12.03
N PHE A 38 -10.94 4.27 11.42
CA PHE A 38 -12.17 4.81 12.01
C PHE A 38 -13.21 3.71 12.24
N THR A 39 -13.45 2.88 11.23
CA THR A 39 -14.42 1.76 11.33
C THR A 39 -13.95 0.73 12.35
N GLY A 40 -12.66 0.36 12.36
CA GLY A 40 -12.10 -0.58 13.33
C GLY A 40 -12.22 -0.08 14.77
N MET A 41 -12.04 1.21 15.03
CA MET A 41 -12.23 1.80 16.35
C MET A 41 -13.72 1.85 16.76
N LYS A 42 -14.57 2.27 15.83
CA LYS A 42 -16.01 2.45 16.12
C LYS A 42 -16.72 1.13 16.47
N PHE A 43 -16.35 0.06 15.80
CA PHE A 43 -17.00 -1.25 15.91
C PHE A 43 -16.13 -2.30 16.63
N LEU A 44 -15.25 -1.86 17.54
CA LEU A 44 -14.27 -2.74 18.19
C LEU A 44 -14.93 -3.88 18.96
N ASP A 45 -16.05 -3.60 19.61
CA ASP A 45 -16.78 -4.54 20.46
C ASP A 45 -18.03 -5.12 19.75
N ASP A 46 -18.31 -4.74 18.50
CA ASP A 46 -19.54 -5.10 17.78
C ASP A 46 -19.42 -6.38 16.95
N CYS A 47 -18.35 -7.15 17.11
CA CYS A 47 -18.16 -8.46 16.48
C CYS A 47 -17.58 -9.48 17.47
N PRO A 48 -18.36 -9.90 18.50
CA PRO A 48 -17.87 -10.86 19.49
C PRO A 48 -17.59 -12.25 18.88
N LEU A 49 -18.24 -12.60 17.77
CA LEU A 49 -17.98 -13.85 17.04
C LEU A 49 -16.53 -13.94 16.54
N GLN A 50 -15.95 -12.81 16.07
CA GLN A 50 -14.57 -12.75 15.62
C GLN A 50 -13.94 -11.38 15.93
N PRO A 51 -13.41 -11.19 17.14
CA PRO A 51 -12.87 -9.90 17.58
C PRO A 51 -11.64 -9.45 16.82
N LEU A 52 -11.04 -10.35 16.02
CA LEU A 52 -9.89 -10.03 15.19
C LEU A 52 -10.25 -9.26 13.92
N ILE A 53 -11.54 -9.24 13.48
CA ILE A 53 -11.97 -8.46 12.31
C ILE A 53 -11.85 -6.95 12.54
N PRO A 54 -12.43 -6.36 13.61
CA PRO A 54 -12.24 -4.95 13.88
C PRO A 54 -10.78 -4.60 14.17
N LEU A 55 -10.03 -5.49 14.85
CA LEU A 55 -8.60 -5.33 15.09
C LEU A 55 -7.80 -5.32 13.77
N TYR A 56 -8.17 -6.18 12.82
CA TYR A 56 -7.59 -6.20 11.47
C TYR A 56 -7.74 -4.85 10.77
N LEU A 57 -8.94 -4.28 10.80
CA LEU A 57 -9.20 -2.96 10.21
C LEU A 57 -8.42 -1.85 10.92
N LEU A 58 -8.40 -1.87 12.26
CA LEU A 58 -7.73 -0.85 13.06
C LEU A 58 -6.22 -0.85 12.80
N VAL A 59 -5.55 -1.96 13.00
CA VAL A 59 -4.08 -2.07 12.85
C VAL A 59 -3.68 -1.90 11.38
N GLY A 60 -4.39 -2.54 10.46
CA GLY A 60 -4.16 -2.39 9.02
C GLY A 60 -4.33 -0.95 8.55
N GLY A 61 -5.33 -0.25 9.06
CA GLY A 61 -5.58 1.16 8.79
C GLY A 61 -4.48 2.08 9.32
N VAL A 62 -4.05 1.90 10.57
CA VAL A 62 -2.96 2.69 11.17
C VAL A 62 -1.65 2.49 10.41
N VAL A 63 -1.22 1.25 10.20
CA VAL A 63 0.04 0.96 9.50
C VAL A 63 -0.05 1.34 8.02
N GLY A 64 -1.22 1.14 7.39
CA GLY A 64 -1.49 1.57 6.01
C GLY A 64 -1.41 3.09 5.85
N SER A 65 -2.00 3.87 6.77
CA SER A 65 -1.92 5.33 6.73
C SER A 65 -0.48 5.83 6.93
N LEU A 66 0.28 5.21 7.84
CA LEU A 66 1.71 5.51 8.01
C LEU A 66 2.49 5.25 6.71
N LYS A 67 2.27 4.11 6.05
CA LYS A 67 2.92 3.76 4.79
C LYS A 67 2.61 4.77 3.68
N VAL A 68 1.34 5.14 3.50
CA VAL A 68 0.93 6.11 2.47
C VAL A 68 1.49 7.49 2.79
N THR A 69 1.52 7.92 4.05
CA THR A 69 2.10 9.21 4.47
C THR A 69 3.60 9.27 4.16
N LEU A 70 4.35 8.19 4.42
CA LEU A 70 5.76 8.12 4.07
C LEU A 70 5.99 8.20 2.55
N LEU A 71 5.16 7.51 1.75
CA LEU A 71 5.20 7.61 0.29
C LEU A 71 4.90 9.02 -0.21
N LEU A 72 3.92 9.71 0.39
CA LEU A 72 3.61 11.11 0.07
C LEU A 72 4.79 12.02 0.40
N TYR A 73 5.41 11.85 1.56
CA TYR A 73 6.57 12.63 1.96
C TYR A 73 7.74 12.44 0.98
N ASP A 74 8.07 11.20 0.61
CA ASP A 74 9.15 10.92 -0.32
C ASP A 74 8.85 11.44 -1.73
N SER A 75 7.60 11.33 -2.20
CA SER A 75 7.16 11.87 -3.49
C SER A 75 7.24 13.40 -3.54
N THR A 76 6.80 14.09 -2.49
CA THR A 76 6.87 15.56 -2.42
C THR A 76 8.31 16.05 -2.33
N ARG A 77 9.16 15.37 -1.57
CA ARG A 77 10.59 15.68 -1.47
C ARG A 77 11.30 15.50 -2.82
N MET A 78 11.02 14.38 -3.52
CA MET A 78 11.57 14.13 -4.86
C MET A 78 11.18 15.23 -5.83
N ARG A 79 9.92 15.70 -5.80
CA ARG A 79 9.45 16.81 -6.63
C ARG A 79 10.19 18.12 -6.32
N GLN A 80 10.43 18.42 -5.05
CA GLN A 80 11.16 19.61 -4.64
C GLN A 80 12.63 19.58 -5.09
N LEU A 81 13.27 18.42 -4.98
CA LEU A 81 14.65 18.24 -5.46
C LEU A 81 14.74 18.39 -6.98
N LEU A 82 13.82 17.80 -7.74
CA LEU A 82 13.78 17.96 -9.20
C LEU A 82 13.51 19.40 -9.62
N SER A 83 12.69 20.16 -8.91
CA SER A 83 12.49 21.58 -9.21
C SER A 83 13.69 22.46 -8.87
N LYS A 84 14.49 22.08 -7.86
CA LYS A 84 15.73 22.78 -7.51
C LYS A 84 16.87 22.43 -8.47
N SER A 85 17.01 21.16 -8.89
CA SER A 85 18.06 20.74 -9.81
C SER A 85 17.95 21.37 -11.21
N VAL A 86 16.78 21.85 -11.59
CA VAL A 86 16.58 22.64 -12.82
C VAL A 86 17.14 24.08 -12.70
N VAL A 87 17.39 24.55 -11.47
CA VAL A 87 17.78 25.93 -11.18
C VAL A 87 19.27 26.06 -10.80
N ILE A 88 19.91 24.97 -10.39
CA ILE A 88 21.31 24.99 -9.90
C ILE A 88 22.09 23.87 -10.61
N ASP A 89 22.78 24.27 -11.68
CA ASP A 89 23.90 23.54 -12.27
C ASP A 89 25.14 24.09 -11.56
N ASP A 90 25.46 23.56 -10.38
CA ASP A 90 26.78 23.69 -9.75
C ASP A 90 26.86 22.89 -8.46
N ASP A 91 27.91 22.07 -8.40
CA ASP A 91 28.71 21.56 -7.31
C ASP A 91 28.15 21.65 -5.90
N ASP A 92 27.92 20.46 -5.26
CA ASP A 92 28.61 20.21 -3.99
C ASP A 92 28.54 18.72 -3.60
N ASP A 93 29.70 18.20 -3.24
CA ASP A 93 30.02 16.91 -2.69
C ASP A 93 29.17 16.61 -1.43
N ASP A 94 28.15 15.77 -1.53
CA ASP A 94 27.52 15.15 -0.37
C ASP A 94 27.79 13.64 -0.35
N GLU A 95 28.80 13.29 0.42
CA GLU A 95 29.43 11.99 0.59
C GLU A 95 28.52 10.87 1.16
N TYR A 96 27.20 11.11 1.50
CA TYR A 96 26.35 10.09 2.13
C TYR A 96 24.91 9.94 1.64
N PRO A 97 24.52 10.19 0.40
CA PRO A 97 23.12 10.05 -0.02
C PRO A 97 22.63 8.60 -0.08
N TRP A 98 23.52 7.63 -0.30
CA TRP A 98 23.16 6.21 -0.44
C TRP A 98 22.78 5.53 0.90
N ARG A 99 23.43 5.90 2.00
CA ARG A 99 23.18 5.33 3.33
C ARG A 99 21.81 5.76 3.89
N GLN A 100 21.45 7.01 3.66
CA GLN A 100 20.13 7.55 4.04
C GLN A 100 19.02 6.94 3.16
N ASN A 101 19.28 6.68 1.89
CA ASN A 101 18.34 6.03 0.99
C ASN A 101 18.15 4.54 1.32
N ALA A 102 19.21 3.84 1.73
CA ALA A 102 19.12 2.44 2.15
C ALA A 102 18.21 2.28 3.39
N HIS A 103 18.36 3.14 4.41
CA HIS A 103 17.54 3.09 5.62
C HIS A 103 16.05 3.29 5.31
N LYS A 104 15.71 4.26 4.45
CA LYS A 104 14.33 4.47 3.99
C LYS A 104 13.77 3.27 3.25
N TYR A 105 14.57 2.67 2.36
CA TYR A 105 14.18 1.47 1.64
C TYR A 105 13.82 0.33 2.60
N TYR A 106 14.62 0.10 3.64
CA TYR A 106 14.33 -0.92 4.66
C TYR A 106 13.01 -0.63 5.41
N ILE A 107 12.74 0.61 5.77
CA ILE A 107 11.48 0.98 6.43
C ILE A 107 10.29 0.65 5.50
N HIS A 108 10.35 1.05 4.24
CA HIS A 108 9.30 0.77 3.28
C HIS A 108 9.12 -0.73 3.03
N LEU A 109 10.22 -1.49 3.00
CA LEU A 109 10.19 -2.95 2.83
C LEU A 109 9.53 -3.62 4.05
N MET A 110 9.94 -3.26 5.26
CA MET A 110 9.39 -3.81 6.50
C MET A 110 7.88 -3.53 6.63
N LEU A 111 7.46 -2.29 6.36
CA LEU A 111 6.04 -1.93 6.37
C LEU A 111 5.25 -2.68 5.30
N SER A 112 5.83 -2.89 4.11
CA SER A 112 5.17 -3.65 3.04
C SER A 112 5.03 -5.12 3.41
N LEU A 113 6.09 -5.72 3.99
CA LEU A 113 6.07 -7.10 4.43
C LEU A 113 5.04 -7.31 5.55
N PHE A 114 5.01 -6.40 6.53
CA PHE A 114 4.01 -6.42 7.59
C PHE A 114 2.59 -6.36 7.02
N LEU A 115 2.29 -5.39 6.15
CA LEU A 115 0.97 -5.24 5.54
C LEU A 115 0.58 -6.46 4.69
N PHE A 116 1.53 -7.09 4.02
CA PHE A 116 1.30 -8.31 3.25
C PHE A 116 0.92 -9.50 4.15
N ILE A 117 1.67 -9.73 5.23
CA ILE A 117 1.34 -10.77 6.21
C ILE A 117 -0.02 -10.46 6.85
N TRP A 118 -0.25 -9.20 7.23
CA TRP A 118 -1.50 -8.74 7.83
C TRP A 118 -2.70 -8.94 6.90
N PHE A 119 -2.51 -8.70 5.60
CA PHE A 119 -3.51 -8.98 4.58
C PHE A 119 -3.87 -10.48 4.50
N ILE A 120 -2.89 -11.39 4.57
CA ILE A 120 -3.14 -12.83 4.59
C ILE A 120 -3.95 -13.22 5.85
N LEU A 121 -3.57 -12.70 7.01
CA LEU A 121 -4.28 -12.94 8.27
C LEU A 121 -5.71 -12.38 8.21
N GLY A 122 -5.90 -11.20 7.64
CA GLY A 122 -7.21 -10.59 7.44
C GLY A 122 -8.13 -11.44 6.57
N ASN A 123 -7.60 -12.02 5.49
CA ASN A 123 -8.35 -12.98 4.68
C ASN A 123 -8.80 -14.18 5.51
N TYR A 124 -7.90 -14.76 6.30
CA TYR A 124 -8.22 -15.89 7.14
C TYR A 124 -9.33 -15.54 8.15
N TRP A 125 -9.23 -14.43 8.87
CA TRP A 125 -10.21 -14.04 9.90
C TRP A 125 -11.58 -13.70 9.32
N VAL A 126 -11.63 -12.94 8.23
CA VAL A 126 -12.91 -12.53 7.62
C VAL A 126 -13.61 -13.70 6.96
N PHE A 127 -12.89 -14.59 6.26
CA PHE A 127 -13.48 -15.74 5.58
C PHE A 127 -13.70 -16.94 6.51
N SER A 128 -13.08 -17.01 7.68
CA SER A 128 -13.36 -18.04 8.69
C SER A 128 -14.79 -17.92 9.23
N VAL A 129 -15.38 -16.73 9.17
CA VAL A 129 -16.75 -16.43 9.63
C VAL A 129 -17.60 -16.07 8.41
N TYR A 130 -17.78 -17.03 7.50
CA TYR A 130 -18.58 -16.79 6.29
C TYR A 130 -20.07 -16.66 6.63
N LEU A 131 -20.68 -15.52 6.26
CA LEU A 131 -22.07 -15.15 6.54
C LEU A 131 -22.44 -15.24 8.05
N PRO A 132 -21.85 -14.38 8.91
CA PRO A 132 -22.18 -14.35 10.32
C PRO A 132 -23.64 -13.93 10.54
N ASN A 133 -24.21 -14.28 11.70
CA ASN A 133 -25.47 -13.71 12.11
C ASN A 133 -25.31 -12.21 12.35
N PHE A 134 -26.18 -11.41 11.74
CA PHE A 134 -26.16 -9.94 11.87
C PHE A 134 -27.05 -9.43 13.00
N ILE A 135 -27.84 -10.34 13.62
CA ILE A 135 -28.72 -10.04 14.74
C ILE A 135 -28.34 -11.01 15.86
N PRO A 136 -28.06 -10.51 17.08
CA PRO A 136 -27.69 -11.37 18.19
C PRO A 136 -28.82 -12.40 18.47
N PRO A 137 -28.52 -13.71 18.39
CA PRO A 137 -29.52 -14.75 18.66
C PRO A 137 -29.83 -14.81 20.16
N PHE A 138 -31.08 -15.05 20.52
CA PHE A 138 -31.58 -15.08 21.90
C PHE A 138 -30.85 -16.10 22.81
N HIS A 139 -30.36 -17.20 22.22
CA HIS A 139 -29.69 -18.26 22.98
C HIS A 139 -28.17 -18.09 23.11
N GLN A 140 -27.56 -17.35 22.20
CA GLN A 140 -26.10 -17.11 22.16
C GLN A 140 -25.83 -15.67 21.71
N PRO A 141 -25.99 -14.69 22.61
CA PRO A 141 -25.86 -13.27 22.24
C PRO A 141 -24.47 -12.87 21.76
N GLN A 142 -23.47 -13.77 21.87
CA GLN A 142 -22.10 -13.54 21.38
C GLN A 142 -21.85 -14.05 19.94
N ASP A 143 -22.79 -14.76 19.33
CA ASP A 143 -22.66 -15.32 17.98
C ASP A 143 -23.18 -14.35 16.91
N TYR A 144 -22.74 -13.11 16.96
CA TYR A 144 -23.09 -12.11 15.94
C TYR A 144 -21.89 -11.24 15.56
N CYS A 145 -21.99 -10.58 14.41
CA CYS A 145 -21.08 -9.54 13.98
C CYS A 145 -21.88 -8.42 13.31
N ASP A 146 -21.55 -7.15 13.59
CA ASP A 146 -22.23 -6.03 12.95
C ASP A 146 -22.11 -6.12 11.42
N LYS A 147 -23.24 -5.92 10.74
CA LYS A 147 -23.33 -6.03 9.29
C LYS A 147 -22.45 -5.03 8.57
N THR A 148 -22.40 -3.80 9.07
CA THR A 148 -21.63 -2.71 8.44
C THR A 148 -20.15 -3.01 8.54
N LEU A 149 -19.67 -3.44 9.71
CA LEU A 149 -18.28 -3.83 9.95
C LEU A 149 -17.87 -4.98 9.03
N TYR A 150 -18.67 -6.05 8.97
CA TYR A 150 -18.34 -7.22 8.17
C TYR A 150 -18.30 -6.92 6.67
N ILE A 151 -19.33 -6.23 6.15
CA ILE A 151 -19.36 -5.84 4.72
C ILE A 151 -18.22 -4.90 4.39
N PHE A 152 -17.88 -3.96 5.29
CA PHE A 152 -16.75 -3.07 5.08
C PHE A 152 -15.42 -3.85 5.04
N ALA A 153 -15.21 -4.81 5.95
CA ALA A 153 -14.00 -5.65 5.96
C ALA A 153 -13.87 -6.48 4.67
N VAL A 154 -14.97 -7.09 4.20
CA VAL A 154 -15.00 -7.80 2.92
C VAL A 154 -14.71 -6.86 1.74
N GLY A 155 -15.29 -5.67 1.73
CA GLY A 155 -15.02 -4.65 0.72
C GLY A 155 -13.55 -4.24 0.65
N VAL A 156 -12.92 -4.02 1.80
CA VAL A 156 -11.48 -3.73 1.90
C VAL A 156 -10.64 -4.86 1.34
N LEU A 157 -10.98 -6.12 1.63
CA LEU A 157 -10.29 -7.28 1.08
C LEU A 157 -10.43 -7.35 -0.45
N ILE A 158 -11.62 -7.13 -0.99
CA ILE A 158 -11.85 -7.13 -2.45
C ILE A 158 -11.01 -6.04 -3.12
N ILE A 159 -11.01 -4.81 -2.57
CA ILE A 159 -10.19 -3.71 -3.08
C ILE A 159 -8.70 -4.09 -3.03
N SER A 160 -8.23 -4.68 -1.92
CA SER A 160 -6.84 -5.09 -1.75
C SER A 160 -6.42 -6.16 -2.76
N HIS A 161 -7.27 -7.17 -3.03
CA HIS A 161 -7.02 -8.17 -4.07
C HIS A 161 -6.97 -7.54 -5.47
N THR A 162 -7.88 -6.60 -5.76
CA THR A 162 -7.91 -5.92 -7.06
C THR A 162 -6.63 -5.11 -7.27
N VAL A 163 -6.19 -4.36 -6.27
CA VAL A 163 -4.93 -3.59 -6.32
C VAL A 163 -3.74 -4.51 -6.50
N LEU A 164 -3.65 -5.62 -5.75
CA LEU A 164 -2.58 -6.60 -5.86
C LEU A 164 -2.53 -7.22 -7.25
N PHE A 165 -3.68 -7.60 -7.80
CA PHE A 165 -3.78 -8.15 -9.15
C PHE A 165 -3.31 -7.15 -10.21
N LEU A 166 -3.71 -5.88 -10.10
CA LEU A 166 -3.26 -4.82 -11.01
C LEU A 166 -1.75 -4.60 -10.94
N LEU A 167 -1.16 -4.60 -9.73
CA LEU A 167 0.29 -4.45 -9.56
C LEU A 167 1.06 -5.61 -10.19
N ILE A 168 0.61 -6.84 -10.00
CA ILE A 168 1.23 -8.04 -10.62
C ILE A 168 1.12 -7.96 -12.13
N SER A 169 -0.07 -7.62 -12.67
CA SER A 169 -0.30 -7.51 -14.11
C SER A 169 0.57 -6.42 -14.75
N CYS A 170 0.66 -5.25 -14.13
CA CYS A 170 1.54 -4.17 -14.59
C CYS A 170 3.02 -4.58 -14.56
N SER A 171 3.46 -5.25 -13.50
CA SER A 171 4.84 -5.73 -13.37
C SER A 171 5.17 -6.76 -14.44
N PHE A 172 4.23 -7.67 -14.73
CA PHE A 172 4.37 -8.66 -15.78
C PHE A 172 4.43 -8.02 -17.18
N CYS A 173 3.56 -7.04 -17.46
CA CYS A 173 3.59 -6.28 -18.71
C CYS A 173 4.94 -5.58 -18.92
N ILE A 174 5.46 -4.89 -17.88
CA ILE A 174 6.76 -4.20 -17.95
C ILE A 174 7.87 -5.21 -18.22
N TYR A 175 7.84 -6.37 -17.56
CA TYR A 175 8.81 -7.44 -17.79
C TYR A 175 8.77 -7.96 -19.23
N CYS A 176 7.57 -8.23 -19.79
CA CYS A 176 7.40 -8.69 -21.17
C CYS A 176 7.91 -7.66 -22.18
N PHE A 177 7.56 -6.37 -22.01
CA PHE A 177 8.03 -5.30 -22.89
C PHE A 177 9.55 -5.12 -22.81
N SER A 178 10.11 -5.21 -21.62
CA SER A 178 11.56 -5.15 -21.43
C SER A 178 12.25 -6.28 -22.19
N ARG A 179 11.73 -7.50 -22.08
CA ARG A 179 12.32 -8.67 -22.74
C ARG A 179 12.21 -8.60 -24.27
N GLN A 180 11.10 -8.10 -24.81
CA GLN A 180 10.93 -7.90 -26.26
C GLN A 180 11.92 -6.88 -26.83
N ARG A 181 12.23 -5.80 -26.09
CA ARG A 181 13.24 -4.82 -26.52
C ARG A 181 14.63 -5.40 -26.57
N TYR A 182 15.00 -6.26 -25.59
CA TYR A 182 16.29 -6.94 -25.63
C TYR A 182 16.40 -7.92 -26.81
N ALA A 183 15.35 -8.65 -27.14
CA ALA A 183 15.36 -9.57 -28.26
C ALA A 183 15.46 -8.86 -29.65
N ALA A 184 14.92 -7.63 -29.74
CA ALA A 184 14.98 -6.81 -30.96
C ALA A 184 16.32 -6.04 -31.11
N GLU A 185 17.18 -6.01 -30.12
CA GLU A 185 18.49 -5.36 -30.13
C GLU A 185 19.64 -6.35 -30.45
N ASP A 186 19.34 -7.67 -30.38
CA ASP A 186 20.26 -8.77 -30.68
C ASP A 186 20.11 -9.30 -32.15
N ASP A 187 19.10 -8.86 -32.91
CA ASP A 187 18.89 -9.11 -34.34
C ASP A 187 19.36 -7.92 -35.21
#